data_e5d6539765b4ea98295ba75444d3ae84
#
_entry.id   e5d6539765b4ea98295ba75444d3ae84
#
_cell.length_a   1.000
_cell.length_b   1.000
_cell.length_c   1.000
_cell.angle_alpha   90.00
_cell.angle_beta   90.00
_cell.angle_gamma   90.00
#
_symmetry.space_group_name_H-M   'P 1'
#
loop_
_entity.id
_entity.type
_entity.pdbx_description
1 polymer ?
#
loop_
_entity_poly.entity_id
_entity_poly.type
_entity_poly.pdbx_seq_one_letter_code
_entity_poly.pdbx_strand_id
1 'polypeptide(L)'
;MEATSLRIRMEKTSYRNPNRRTGRIGLYRLVAKIGCLSILAVTCPALRADIPWPEVVQRLAYENEKLARRPQGHSGEYFVVCTLYYTPVESGFTFERGFDATPVAKPGLHGRTYPRDFLRSVKKEGFGRIVTPVSGHRYICYNGGDSFAFASHPTGGGGVLVARYSAAAKLGQSGLRHGAIIQTESSTVQKVFGSTRWKIMDTGGGLRRWQIDCYYGEDEPLGPGKFMGRPRATTFEYAYANARMMK
;
A
#
# COMPACT_ATOMS: atom_id res chain seq x y z
N MET A 1 46.44 -3.58 25.63
CA MET A 1 46.09 -2.35 24.88
C MET A 1 44.69 -1.96 25.30
N GLU A 2 44.62 -0.76 25.91
CA GLU A 2 43.58 -0.28 26.81
C GLU A 2 42.28 0.10 26.09
N ALA A 3 41.20 -0.22 26.76
CA ALA A 3 39.85 0.23 26.40
C ALA A 3 39.56 1.57 27.11
N THR A 4 39.37 2.65 26.35
CA THR A 4 39.03 3.97 26.87
C THR A 4 37.51 4.13 26.95
N SER A 5 37.00 4.15 28.17
CA SER A 5 35.60 4.42 28.49
C SER A 5 35.37 5.94 28.56
N LEU A 6 34.47 6.45 27.74
CA LEU A 6 34.04 7.86 27.79
C LEU A 6 32.77 7.97 28.65
N ARG A 7 32.90 8.52 29.88
CA ARG A 7 31.79 8.90 30.74
C ARG A 7 31.35 10.33 30.42
N ILE A 8 30.12 10.51 30.00
CA ILE A 8 29.49 11.82 29.87
C ILE A 8 28.80 12.16 31.19
N ARG A 9 29.25 13.24 31.81
CA ARG A 9 28.75 13.82 33.06
C ARG A 9 27.63 14.82 32.70
N MET A 10 26.40 14.57 33.20
CA MET A 10 25.33 15.58 33.10
C MET A 10 25.38 16.51 34.34
N GLU A 11 25.59 17.78 34.08
CA GLU A 11 25.43 18.83 35.09
C GLU A 11 23.96 19.27 35.18
N LYS A 12 23.44 19.24 36.39
CA LYS A 12 22.14 19.83 36.76
C LYS A 12 22.31 21.30 37.03
N THR A 13 21.80 22.17 36.22
CA THR A 13 21.65 23.60 36.58
C THR A 13 20.28 23.83 37.18
N SER A 14 20.35 24.21 38.47
CA SER A 14 19.23 24.68 39.29
C SER A 14 18.97 26.15 39.00
N TYR A 15 17.78 26.51 38.53
CA TYR A 15 17.38 27.93 38.43
C TYR A 15 16.43 28.28 39.58
N ARG A 16 16.92 29.14 40.50
CA ARG A 16 16.18 29.79 41.59
C ARG A 16 15.42 30.99 41.03
N ASN A 17 14.14 31.07 41.35
CA ASN A 17 13.29 32.24 41.08
C ASN A 17 13.19 33.09 42.33
N PRO A 18 13.51 34.38 42.30
CA PRO A 18 13.11 35.33 43.35
C PRO A 18 12.20 36.41 42.77
N ASN A 19 10.94 36.47 43.21
CA ASN A 19 10.34 37.72 43.64
C ASN A 19 8.86 37.56 43.96
N ARG A 20 8.58 37.51 45.26
CA ARG A 20 7.28 37.87 45.83
C ARG A 20 7.18 39.41 45.89
N ARG A 21 6.14 39.98 45.36
CA ARG A 21 5.60 41.25 45.86
C ARG A 21 4.08 41.20 45.87
N THR A 22 3.58 41.46 47.05
CA THR A 22 2.20 41.69 47.47
C THR A 22 1.66 42.99 46.92
N GLY A 23 0.43 43.00 46.44
CA GLY A 23 -0.34 44.20 46.13
C GLY A 23 -1.82 43.88 46.07
N ARG A 24 -2.55 44.25 47.12
CA ARG A 24 -4.03 44.33 47.17
C ARG A 24 -4.51 45.43 46.21
N ILE A 25 -5.70 45.29 45.63
CA ILE A 25 -6.82 46.23 45.51
C ILE A 25 -7.58 45.93 44.17
N GLY A 26 -8.90 45.88 44.29
CA GLY A 26 -9.77 46.21 43.16
C GLY A 26 -10.77 45.13 42.72
N LEU A 27 -11.88 45.13 43.42
CA LEU A 27 -13.11 44.42 43.06
C LEU A 27 -13.73 45.07 41.80
N TYR A 28 -13.70 44.41 40.65
CA TYR A 28 -14.65 44.68 39.59
C TYR A 28 -15.23 43.35 39.08
N ARG A 29 -16.50 43.15 39.35
CA ARG A 29 -17.32 42.11 38.76
C ARG A 29 -17.47 42.42 37.26
N LEU A 30 -16.78 41.70 36.42
CA LEU A 30 -17.12 41.63 34.99
C LEU A 30 -17.66 40.22 34.73
N VAL A 31 -18.97 40.12 34.57
CA VAL A 31 -19.63 38.88 34.14
C VAL A 31 -19.38 38.73 32.66
N ALA A 32 -18.28 38.07 32.31
CA ALA A 32 -18.07 37.61 30.94
C ALA A 32 -18.82 36.27 30.76
N LYS A 33 -19.92 36.31 30.03
CA LYS A 33 -20.54 35.09 29.50
C LYS A 33 -19.54 34.45 28.53
N ILE A 34 -18.74 33.52 29.03
CA ILE A 34 -17.97 32.64 28.18
C ILE A 34 -18.95 31.63 27.60
N GLY A 35 -19.42 31.94 26.39
CA GLY A 35 -20.08 30.96 25.55
C GLY A 35 -19.05 29.86 25.26
N CYS A 36 -19.28 28.69 25.84
CA CYS A 36 -18.60 27.46 25.47
C CYS A 36 -18.93 27.18 23.99
N LEU A 37 -18.10 27.69 23.09
CA LEU A 37 -18.07 27.19 21.72
C LEU A 37 -17.45 25.81 21.79
N SER A 38 -18.29 24.80 22.00
CA SER A 38 -17.92 23.41 21.78
C SER A 38 -17.61 23.28 20.30
N ILE A 39 -16.32 23.40 19.94
CA ILE A 39 -15.83 22.96 18.66
C ILE A 39 -16.01 21.44 18.66
N LEU A 40 -17.19 21.00 18.20
CA LEU A 40 -17.38 19.64 17.71
C LEU A 40 -16.37 19.49 16.58
N ALA A 41 -15.19 18.99 16.91
CA ALA A 41 -14.33 18.39 15.92
C ALA A 41 -15.14 17.22 15.32
N VAL A 42 -15.86 17.52 14.25
CA VAL A 42 -16.42 16.52 13.36
C VAL A 42 -15.19 15.82 12.79
N THR A 43 -14.70 14.82 13.51
CA THR A 43 -13.85 13.80 12.92
C THR A 43 -14.73 13.10 11.90
N CYS A 44 -14.76 13.65 10.68
CA CYS A 44 -15.23 12.89 9.53
C CYS A 44 -14.44 11.59 9.56
N PRO A 45 -15.04 10.44 9.86
CA PRO A 45 -14.40 9.18 9.56
C PRO A 45 -14.14 9.28 8.06
N ALA A 46 -12.88 9.30 7.67
CA ALA A 46 -12.54 9.17 6.27
C ALA A 46 -13.22 7.86 5.83
N LEU A 47 -14.38 7.98 5.22
CA LEU A 47 -15.08 6.89 4.56
C LEU A 47 -14.09 6.35 3.54
N ARG A 48 -13.43 5.26 3.88
CA ARG A 48 -12.62 4.51 2.96
C ARG A 48 -13.59 3.85 2.00
N ALA A 49 -13.92 4.59 0.96
CA ALA A 49 -14.73 4.07 -0.11
C ALA A 49 -13.94 3.00 -0.87
N ASP A 50 -14.53 1.85 -1.08
CA ASP A 50 -14.07 0.90 -2.09
C ASP A 50 -13.93 1.62 -3.43
N ILE A 51 -13.02 1.14 -4.29
CA ILE A 51 -12.92 1.70 -5.63
C ILE A 51 -14.31 1.61 -6.28
N PRO A 52 -14.91 2.72 -6.71
CA PRO A 52 -16.24 2.73 -7.32
C PRO A 52 -16.14 2.15 -8.74
N TRP A 53 -15.99 0.84 -8.82
CA TRP A 53 -15.70 0.14 -10.07
C TRP A 53 -16.70 0.40 -11.20
N PRO A 54 -18.01 0.53 -10.97
CA PRO A 54 -18.94 0.86 -12.06
C PRO A 54 -18.57 2.18 -12.75
N GLU A 55 -18.33 3.24 -11.99
CA GLU A 55 -17.96 4.57 -12.48
C GLU A 55 -16.57 4.57 -13.12
N VAL A 56 -15.62 3.84 -12.50
CA VAL A 56 -14.26 3.69 -13.05
C VAL A 56 -14.31 3.03 -14.42
N VAL A 57 -15.04 1.94 -14.57
CA VAL A 57 -15.15 1.22 -15.85
C VAL A 57 -15.82 2.08 -16.93
N GLN A 58 -16.88 2.80 -16.59
CA GLN A 58 -17.55 3.72 -17.52
C GLN A 58 -16.59 4.82 -17.99
N ARG A 59 -15.86 5.44 -17.06
CA ARG A 59 -14.87 6.47 -17.39
C ARG A 59 -13.75 5.93 -18.28
N LEU A 60 -13.21 4.76 -17.97
CA LEU A 60 -12.18 4.12 -18.80
C LEU A 60 -12.68 3.84 -20.22
N ALA A 61 -13.90 3.34 -20.35
CA ALA A 61 -14.52 3.07 -21.66
C ALA A 61 -14.67 4.37 -22.47
N TYR A 62 -15.25 5.40 -21.87
CA TYR A 62 -15.48 6.70 -22.49
C TYR A 62 -14.17 7.35 -22.99
N GLU A 63 -13.16 7.46 -22.12
CA GLU A 63 -11.90 8.11 -22.48
C GLU A 63 -11.12 7.32 -23.53
N ASN A 64 -11.12 6.00 -23.46
CA ASN A 64 -10.46 5.19 -24.49
C ASN A 64 -11.19 5.21 -25.82
N GLU A 65 -12.52 5.28 -25.84
CA GLU A 65 -13.28 5.47 -27.06
C GLU A 65 -12.97 6.83 -27.72
N LYS A 66 -12.88 7.90 -26.90
CA LYS A 66 -12.47 9.22 -27.37
C LYS A 66 -11.06 9.22 -27.96
N LEU A 67 -10.12 8.51 -27.33
CA LEU A 67 -8.77 8.32 -27.88
C LEU A 67 -8.80 7.59 -29.23
N ALA A 68 -9.62 6.57 -29.36
CA ALA A 68 -9.74 5.78 -30.60
C ALA A 68 -10.29 6.58 -31.80
N ARG A 69 -11.09 7.62 -31.53
CA ARG A 69 -11.69 8.49 -32.58
C ARG A 69 -10.76 9.61 -33.06
N ARG A 70 -9.56 9.75 -32.49
CA ARG A 70 -8.60 10.78 -32.94
C ARG A 70 -8.16 10.52 -34.37
N PRO A 71 -7.98 11.58 -35.24
CA PRO A 71 -7.63 11.41 -36.62
C PRO A 71 -6.33 10.64 -36.91
N GLN A 72 -5.39 10.64 -35.94
CA GLN A 72 -4.11 9.94 -36.06
C GLN A 72 -4.15 8.48 -35.58
N GLY A 73 -5.33 7.98 -35.22
CA GLY A 73 -5.50 6.62 -34.72
C GLY A 73 -4.90 6.40 -33.33
N HIS A 74 -5.01 5.16 -32.88
CA HIS A 74 -4.44 4.73 -31.59
C HIS A 74 -2.94 4.49 -31.75
N SER A 75 -2.12 5.48 -31.48
CA SER A 75 -0.64 5.36 -31.50
C SER A 75 -0.08 4.67 -30.25
N GLY A 76 -0.79 3.67 -29.69
CA GLY A 76 -0.39 2.99 -28.44
C GLY A 76 -0.64 3.81 -27.17
N GLU A 77 -1.55 4.79 -27.26
CA GLU A 77 -1.99 5.57 -26.11
C GLU A 77 -3.28 4.98 -25.51
N TYR A 78 -3.36 4.98 -24.20
CA TYR A 78 -4.49 4.48 -23.43
C TYR A 78 -4.79 5.38 -22.26
N PHE A 79 -6.04 5.44 -21.87
CA PHE A 79 -6.43 5.97 -20.56
C PHE A 79 -6.59 4.79 -19.60
N VAL A 80 -5.85 4.80 -18.51
CA VAL A 80 -5.77 3.69 -17.57
C VAL A 80 -6.12 4.12 -16.14
N VAL A 81 -6.54 3.17 -15.33
CA VAL A 81 -6.54 3.28 -13.88
C VAL A 81 -5.38 2.46 -13.31
N CYS A 82 -4.54 3.11 -12.53
CA CYS A 82 -3.50 2.46 -11.76
C CYS A 82 -4.04 2.12 -10.38
N THR A 83 -3.86 0.90 -9.98
CA THR A 83 -4.11 0.37 -8.62
C THR A 83 -2.82 -0.22 -8.08
N LEU A 84 -2.84 -0.78 -6.89
CA LEU A 84 -1.63 -1.24 -6.22
C LEU A 84 -1.85 -2.61 -5.61
N TYR A 85 -0.85 -3.50 -5.79
CA TYR A 85 -0.73 -4.75 -5.05
C TYR A 85 0.67 -4.89 -4.44
N TYR A 86 0.84 -5.79 -3.49
CA TYR A 86 2.04 -5.90 -2.69
C TYR A 86 2.30 -7.33 -2.23
N THR A 87 3.50 -7.58 -1.71
CA THR A 87 3.82 -8.81 -1.02
C THR A 87 3.71 -8.59 0.49
N PRO A 88 2.66 -9.11 1.17
CA PRO A 88 2.53 -9.02 2.61
C PRO A 88 3.72 -9.66 3.32
N VAL A 89 4.15 -9.06 4.44
CA VAL A 89 5.23 -9.55 5.29
C VAL A 89 4.65 -10.14 6.57
N GLU A 90 4.97 -11.39 6.86
CA GLU A 90 4.42 -12.18 7.98
C GLU A 90 4.50 -11.44 9.33
N SER A 91 5.65 -10.79 9.63
CA SER A 91 5.87 -10.08 10.90
C SER A 91 4.87 -8.97 11.20
N GLY A 92 4.16 -8.49 10.18
CA GLY A 92 3.13 -7.47 10.34
C GLY A 92 1.79 -7.99 10.86
N PHE A 93 1.55 -9.30 10.82
CA PHE A 93 0.25 -9.90 11.15
C PHE A 93 0.23 -10.39 12.60
N THR A 94 0.06 -9.48 13.54
CA THR A 94 0.00 -9.76 14.97
C THR A 94 -1.35 -9.37 15.57
N PHE A 95 -1.72 -9.96 16.70
CA PHE A 95 -2.96 -9.63 17.42
C PHE A 95 -2.95 -8.17 17.89
N GLU A 96 -1.79 -7.64 18.32
CA GLU A 96 -1.62 -6.26 18.79
C GLU A 96 -1.92 -5.25 17.68
N ARG A 97 -1.72 -5.65 16.42
CA ARG A 97 -2.06 -4.86 15.25
C ARG A 97 -3.50 -5.07 14.75
N GLY A 98 -4.29 -5.90 15.47
CA GLY A 98 -5.69 -6.14 15.15
C GLY A 98 -5.93 -7.20 14.07
N PHE A 99 -4.94 -8.05 13.77
CA PHE A 99 -5.07 -9.17 12.83
C PHE A 99 -5.45 -10.47 13.56
N ASP A 100 -6.10 -11.37 12.86
CA ASP A 100 -6.23 -12.76 13.30
C ASP A 100 -4.91 -13.49 13.06
N ALA A 101 -4.05 -13.44 14.08
CA ALA A 101 -2.75 -14.09 14.07
C ALA A 101 -2.79 -15.55 14.54
N THR A 102 -3.98 -16.15 14.65
CA THR A 102 -4.12 -17.57 14.98
C THR A 102 -3.29 -18.42 14.02
N PRO A 103 -2.35 -19.24 14.53
CA PRO A 103 -1.54 -20.11 13.69
C PRO A 103 -2.40 -21.15 12.98
N VAL A 104 -2.30 -21.22 11.67
CA VAL A 104 -3.01 -22.22 10.86
C VAL A 104 -2.05 -22.93 9.90
N ALA A 105 -2.20 -24.24 9.78
CA ALA A 105 -1.52 -25.04 8.76
C ALA A 105 -2.39 -25.10 7.51
N LYS A 106 -1.75 -25.15 6.35
CA LYS A 106 -2.41 -25.30 5.03
C LYS A 106 -1.65 -26.32 4.18
N PRO A 107 -2.30 -26.98 3.22
CA PRO A 107 -1.64 -27.85 2.26
C PRO A 107 -0.47 -27.12 1.58
N GLY A 108 0.64 -27.87 1.39
CA GLY A 108 1.86 -27.35 0.78
C GLY A 108 2.83 -26.62 1.73
N LEU A 109 2.44 -26.39 3.00
CA LEU A 109 3.30 -25.73 3.99
C LEU A 109 4.08 -26.72 4.88
N HIS A 110 4.06 -28.01 4.56
CA HIS A 110 4.85 -29.06 5.22
C HIS A 110 4.69 -29.07 6.75
N GLY A 111 3.44 -28.93 7.25
CA GLY A 111 3.11 -28.89 8.67
C GLY A 111 3.45 -27.58 9.39
N ARG A 112 4.03 -26.60 8.72
CA ARG A 112 4.27 -25.27 9.30
C ARG A 112 2.99 -24.48 9.40
N THR A 113 2.93 -23.63 10.40
CA THR A 113 1.78 -22.74 10.65
C THR A 113 2.17 -21.29 10.45
N TYR A 114 1.22 -20.51 9.98
CA TYR A 114 1.36 -19.07 9.77
C TYR A 114 0.10 -18.33 10.26
N PRO A 115 0.18 -17.03 10.57
CA PRO A 115 -0.98 -16.23 10.95
C PRO A 115 -2.10 -16.34 9.91
N ARG A 116 -3.34 -16.56 10.38
CA ARG A 116 -4.48 -16.77 9.47
C ARG A 116 -4.67 -15.61 8.49
N ASP A 117 -4.61 -14.36 8.98
CA ASP A 117 -4.78 -13.19 8.12
C ASP A 117 -3.60 -12.96 7.17
N PHE A 118 -2.38 -13.40 7.54
CA PHE A 118 -1.27 -13.42 6.60
C PHE A 118 -1.55 -14.36 5.43
N LEU A 119 -1.99 -15.60 5.68
CA LEU A 119 -2.34 -16.53 4.60
C LEU A 119 -3.51 -16.04 3.73
N ARG A 120 -4.49 -15.36 4.34
CA ARG A 120 -5.57 -14.72 3.57
C ARG A 120 -5.03 -13.63 2.65
N SER A 121 -4.09 -12.83 3.13
CA SER A 121 -3.42 -11.81 2.32
C SER A 121 -2.59 -12.43 1.20
N VAL A 122 -1.83 -13.49 1.47
CA VAL A 122 -1.08 -14.23 0.44
C VAL A 122 -2.02 -14.78 -0.62
N LYS A 123 -3.17 -15.34 -0.22
CA LYS A 123 -4.17 -15.84 -1.17
C LYS A 123 -4.70 -14.75 -2.10
N LYS A 124 -4.80 -13.53 -1.62
CA LYS A 124 -5.28 -12.38 -2.38
C LYS A 124 -4.20 -11.76 -3.28
N GLU A 125 -3.01 -11.58 -2.72
CA GLU A 125 -1.91 -10.86 -3.37
C GLU A 125 -0.95 -11.78 -4.16
N GLY A 126 -1.11 -13.11 -4.02
CA GLY A 126 -0.32 -14.14 -4.71
C GLY A 126 0.91 -14.61 -3.93
N PHE A 127 1.64 -13.73 -3.27
CA PHE A 127 2.86 -14.04 -2.51
C PHE A 127 2.85 -13.39 -1.15
N GLY A 128 3.62 -13.98 -0.20
CA GLY A 128 3.90 -13.40 1.10
C GLY A 128 5.32 -13.72 1.55
N ARG A 129 6.00 -12.76 2.17
CA ARG A 129 7.33 -12.94 2.74
C ARG A 129 7.24 -13.54 4.13
N ILE A 130 7.92 -14.64 4.38
CA ILE A 130 8.00 -15.30 5.68
C ILE A 130 9.20 -14.78 6.49
N VAL A 131 9.04 -14.77 7.82
CA VAL A 131 10.10 -14.33 8.74
C VAL A 131 11.25 -15.33 8.73
N THR A 132 10.93 -16.60 8.89
CA THR A 132 11.94 -17.67 8.94
C THR A 132 11.99 -18.42 7.61
N PRO A 133 13.08 -18.32 6.84
CA PRO A 133 13.23 -19.05 5.59
C PRO A 133 13.07 -20.57 5.78
N VAL A 134 12.49 -21.23 4.78
CA VAL A 134 12.30 -22.69 4.74
C VAL A 134 13.07 -23.26 3.57
N SER A 135 14.07 -24.10 3.82
CA SER A 135 14.93 -24.70 2.77
C SER A 135 15.46 -23.65 1.78
N GLY A 136 15.84 -22.45 2.28
CA GLY A 136 16.34 -21.34 1.48
C GLY A 136 15.24 -20.45 0.84
N HIS A 137 13.99 -20.87 0.87
CA HIS A 137 12.86 -20.07 0.37
C HIS A 137 12.44 -19.03 1.40
N ARG A 138 12.25 -17.79 0.95
CA ARG A 138 11.89 -16.66 1.78
C ARG A 138 10.43 -16.23 1.63
N TYR A 139 9.71 -16.87 0.72
CA TYR A 139 8.31 -16.53 0.41
C TYR A 139 7.46 -17.78 0.42
N ILE A 140 6.17 -17.58 0.59
CA ILE A 140 5.14 -18.51 0.22
C ILE A 140 4.29 -17.91 -0.89
N CYS A 141 3.79 -18.75 -1.79
CA CYS A 141 2.87 -18.36 -2.83
C CYS A 141 1.57 -19.14 -2.73
N TYR A 142 0.48 -18.54 -3.17
CA TYR A 142 -0.80 -19.21 -3.32
C TYR A 142 -0.79 -20.08 -4.58
N ASN A 143 -1.12 -21.37 -4.41
CA ASN A 143 -1.09 -22.37 -5.47
C ASN A 143 -2.49 -22.85 -5.91
N GLY A 144 -3.54 -22.10 -5.54
CA GLY A 144 -4.92 -22.50 -5.83
C GLY A 144 -5.51 -23.47 -4.80
N GLY A 145 -6.83 -23.66 -4.82
CA GLY A 145 -7.53 -24.65 -4.00
C GLY A 145 -7.25 -24.62 -2.49
N ASP A 146 -6.94 -23.44 -1.93
CA ASP A 146 -6.54 -23.26 -0.53
C ASP A 146 -5.16 -23.86 -0.18
N SER A 147 -4.34 -24.12 -1.20
CA SER A 147 -2.97 -24.64 -1.10
C SER A 147 -1.94 -23.54 -1.31
N PHE A 148 -0.74 -23.78 -0.75
CA PHE A 148 0.41 -22.87 -0.84
C PHE A 148 1.66 -23.66 -1.21
N ALA A 149 2.71 -22.93 -1.61
CA ALA A 149 4.02 -23.48 -1.85
C ALA A 149 5.11 -22.51 -1.37
N PHE A 150 6.32 -23.02 -1.08
CA PHE A 150 7.46 -22.14 -0.80
C PHE A 150 8.08 -21.64 -2.10
N ALA A 151 8.53 -20.39 -2.10
CA ALA A 151 9.11 -19.73 -3.26
C ALA A 151 10.34 -18.91 -2.87
N SER A 152 11.28 -18.76 -3.81
CA SER A 152 12.48 -17.95 -3.61
C SER A 152 12.23 -16.46 -3.86
N HIS A 153 11.29 -16.14 -4.76
CA HIS A 153 10.95 -14.77 -5.16
C HIS A 153 9.46 -14.65 -5.48
N PRO A 154 8.85 -13.47 -5.30
CA PRO A 154 7.57 -13.17 -5.91
C PRO A 154 7.73 -13.19 -7.44
N THR A 155 6.84 -13.91 -8.13
CA THR A 155 6.88 -14.07 -9.59
C THR A 155 5.50 -13.87 -10.19
N GLY A 156 5.45 -13.32 -11.38
CA GLY A 156 4.29 -13.36 -12.26
C GLY A 156 4.56 -14.21 -13.47
N GLY A 157 3.62 -14.31 -14.39
CA GLY A 157 3.79 -15.06 -15.64
C GLY A 157 4.92 -14.56 -16.53
N GLY A 158 5.40 -13.32 -16.33
CA GLY A 158 6.54 -12.72 -17.01
C GLY A 158 7.88 -12.84 -16.30
N GLY A 159 7.94 -13.48 -15.13
CA GLY A 159 9.16 -13.65 -14.33
C GLY A 159 9.12 -12.97 -12.96
N VAL A 160 10.28 -12.71 -12.38
CA VAL A 160 10.42 -12.11 -11.05
C VAL A 160 9.82 -10.71 -11.00
N LEU A 161 9.04 -10.43 -9.96
CA LEU A 161 8.46 -9.11 -9.72
C LEU A 161 9.49 -8.19 -9.08
N VAL A 162 9.60 -6.98 -9.62
CA VAL A 162 10.48 -5.93 -9.13
C VAL A 162 9.63 -4.77 -8.62
N ALA A 163 9.83 -4.39 -7.35
CA ALA A 163 9.09 -3.32 -6.72
C ALA A 163 9.17 -2.01 -7.51
N ARG A 164 8.04 -1.31 -7.63
CA ARG A 164 7.91 -0.02 -8.33
C ARG A 164 8.34 -0.04 -9.80
N TYR A 165 8.38 -1.23 -10.38
CA TYR A 165 8.69 -1.44 -11.79
C TYR A 165 7.80 -2.48 -12.45
N SER A 166 7.49 -3.58 -11.77
CA SER A 166 6.57 -4.59 -12.27
C SER A 166 5.12 -4.18 -12.07
N ALA A 167 4.26 -4.58 -12.99
CA ALA A 167 2.82 -4.42 -12.86
C ALA A 167 2.10 -5.64 -13.41
N ALA A 168 0.86 -5.83 -12.95
CA ALA A 168 -0.07 -6.78 -13.51
C ALA A 168 -1.10 -6.06 -14.38
N ALA A 169 -1.56 -6.73 -15.45
CA ALA A 169 -2.61 -6.22 -16.31
C ALA A 169 -3.41 -7.38 -16.92
N LYS A 170 -4.63 -7.08 -17.40
CA LYS A 170 -5.38 -8.05 -18.19
C LYS A 170 -4.75 -8.20 -19.57
N LEU A 171 -4.13 -9.34 -19.82
CA LEU A 171 -3.43 -9.61 -21.08
C LEU A 171 -4.37 -9.72 -22.29
N GLY A 172 -3.78 -9.59 -23.49
CA GLY A 172 -4.52 -9.70 -24.77
C GLY A 172 -5.30 -8.44 -25.15
N GLN A 173 -5.26 -7.39 -24.32
CA GLN A 173 -5.89 -6.13 -24.61
C GLN A 173 -4.87 -5.14 -25.16
N SER A 174 -5.19 -4.52 -26.28
CA SER A 174 -4.44 -3.35 -26.77
C SER A 174 -2.91 -3.56 -26.82
N GLY A 175 -2.45 -4.80 -27.11
CA GLY A 175 -1.03 -5.13 -27.14
C GLY A 175 -0.38 -5.39 -25.77
N LEU A 176 -1.14 -5.34 -24.67
CA LEU A 176 -0.63 -5.72 -23.36
C LEU A 176 -0.28 -7.19 -23.29
N ARG A 177 0.99 -7.48 -23.08
CA ARG A 177 1.56 -8.82 -22.95
C ARG A 177 2.66 -8.80 -21.91
N HIS A 178 3.07 -9.95 -21.41
CA HIS A 178 4.25 -10.02 -20.56
C HIS A 178 5.46 -9.39 -21.26
N GLY A 179 6.21 -8.59 -20.49
CA GLY A 179 7.37 -7.84 -20.98
C GLY A 179 7.04 -6.48 -21.60
N ALA A 180 5.78 -6.18 -21.95
CA ALA A 180 5.42 -4.86 -22.42
C ALA A 180 5.71 -3.78 -21.37
N ILE A 181 6.25 -2.65 -21.81
CA ILE A 181 6.54 -1.50 -20.95
C ILE A 181 5.51 -0.42 -21.22
N ILE A 182 4.95 0.11 -20.15
CA ILE A 182 3.98 1.20 -20.15
C ILE A 182 4.58 2.40 -19.45
N GLN A 183 4.51 3.56 -20.08
CA GLN A 183 4.79 4.85 -19.47
C GLN A 183 3.47 5.55 -19.17
N THR A 184 3.25 5.90 -17.89
CA THR A 184 2.09 6.70 -17.46
C THR A 184 2.47 8.15 -17.34
N GLU A 185 1.60 9.05 -17.80
CA GLU A 185 1.78 10.50 -17.72
C GLU A 185 0.90 11.04 -16.59
N SER A 186 1.38 10.89 -15.34
CA SER A 186 0.63 11.36 -14.17
C SER A 186 1.56 11.57 -12.96
N SER A 187 1.60 12.81 -12.48
CA SER A 187 2.30 13.14 -11.23
C SER A 187 1.67 12.44 -10.02
N THR A 188 0.36 12.19 -10.05
CA THR A 188 -0.34 11.44 -9.00
C THR A 188 0.14 9.99 -8.97
N VAL A 189 0.26 9.33 -10.13
CA VAL A 189 0.81 7.96 -10.21
C VAL A 189 2.23 7.92 -9.69
N GLN A 190 3.08 8.87 -10.08
CA GLN A 190 4.45 8.97 -9.56
C GLN A 190 4.47 9.14 -8.04
N LYS A 191 3.63 10.02 -7.51
CA LYS A 191 3.57 10.31 -6.06
C LYS A 191 3.06 9.12 -5.26
N VAL A 192 2.01 8.45 -5.74
CA VAL A 192 1.32 7.37 -5.01
C VAL A 192 2.10 6.06 -5.15
N PHE A 193 2.51 5.71 -6.36
CA PHE A 193 3.08 4.38 -6.66
C PHE A 193 4.62 4.39 -6.81
N GLY A 194 5.24 5.56 -6.77
CA GLY A 194 6.71 5.70 -6.78
C GLY A 194 7.36 5.49 -8.14
N SER A 195 6.57 5.34 -9.22
CA SER A 195 7.05 5.19 -10.58
C SER A 195 5.98 5.64 -11.59
N THR A 196 6.43 5.96 -12.80
CA THR A 196 5.55 6.16 -13.97
C THR A 196 5.82 5.15 -15.07
N ARG A 197 6.85 4.29 -14.90
CA ARG A 197 7.25 3.30 -15.90
C ARG A 197 7.05 1.90 -15.35
N TRP A 198 6.21 1.12 -16.04
CA TRP A 198 5.77 -0.18 -15.57
C TRP A 198 6.00 -1.25 -16.63
N LYS A 199 6.64 -2.35 -16.24
CA LYS A 199 6.77 -3.54 -17.07
C LYS A 199 5.68 -4.54 -16.68
N ILE A 200 4.89 -4.99 -17.63
CA ILE A 200 3.85 -5.98 -17.39
C ILE A 200 4.52 -7.35 -17.18
N MET A 201 4.50 -7.79 -15.94
CA MET A 201 5.13 -9.05 -15.51
C MET A 201 4.12 -10.06 -14.99
N ASP A 202 2.88 -9.61 -14.75
CA ASP A 202 1.88 -10.46 -14.12
C ASP A 202 0.49 -10.22 -14.72
N THR A 203 -0.46 -11.09 -14.35
CA THR A 203 -1.87 -10.98 -14.70
C THR A 203 -2.71 -11.53 -13.54
N GLY A 204 -3.97 -11.16 -13.49
CA GLY A 204 -4.88 -11.65 -12.45
C GLY A 204 -6.31 -11.76 -12.95
N GLY A 205 -7.03 -12.77 -12.46
CA GLY A 205 -8.42 -13.02 -12.86
C GLY A 205 -9.38 -11.89 -12.48
N GLY A 206 -9.04 -11.11 -11.43
CA GLY A 206 -9.82 -9.95 -10.97
C GLY A 206 -9.53 -8.65 -11.71
N LEU A 207 -8.51 -8.61 -12.58
CA LEU A 207 -8.12 -7.39 -13.27
C LEU A 207 -9.13 -7.02 -14.36
N ARG A 208 -9.40 -5.71 -14.43
CA ARG A 208 -10.30 -5.12 -15.42
C ARG A 208 -9.56 -4.63 -16.64
N ARG A 209 -10.30 -4.43 -17.72
CA ARG A 209 -9.75 -3.78 -18.91
C ARG A 209 -9.22 -2.38 -18.55
N TRP A 210 -8.02 -2.02 -19.07
CA TRP A 210 -7.30 -0.76 -18.79
C TRP A 210 -6.95 -0.52 -17.32
N GLN A 211 -6.97 -1.55 -16.49
CA GLN A 211 -6.37 -1.52 -15.16
C GLN A 211 -4.91 -1.95 -15.24
N ILE A 212 -4.05 -1.16 -14.61
CA ILE A 212 -2.64 -1.47 -14.37
C ILE A 212 -2.47 -1.58 -12.86
N ASP A 213 -2.20 -2.76 -12.37
CA ASP A 213 -2.00 -3.02 -10.95
C ASP A 213 -0.50 -3.00 -10.65
N CYS A 214 -0.07 -1.94 -9.98
CA CYS A 214 1.33 -1.58 -9.79
C CYS A 214 1.90 -2.36 -8.59
N TYR A 215 2.99 -3.09 -8.80
CA TYR A 215 3.65 -3.83 -7.72
C TYR A 215 4.46 -2.89 -6.82
N TYR A 216 4.01 -2.75 -5.58
CA TYR A 216 4.68 -1.90 -4.59
C TYR A 216 5.97 -2.53 -4.05
N GLY A 217 6.01 -3.85 -3.94
CA GLY A 217 7.05 -4.61 -3.27
C GLY A 217 6.57 -5.23 -1.97
N GLU A 218 7.49 -5.50 -1.06
CA GLU A 218 7.16 -6.00 0.28
C GLU A 218 6.60 -4.86 1.13
N ASP A 219 5.51 -5.13 1.85
CA ASP A 219 4.92 -4.19 2.79
C ASP A 219 4.40 -4.89 4.04
N GLU A 220 4.79 -4.38 5.20
CA GLU A 220 4.21 -4.79 6.46
C GLU A 220 2.85 -4.13 6.62
N PRO A 221 1.80 -4.92 6.96
CA PRO A 221 0.51 -4.36 7.31
C PRO A 221 0.67 -3.34 8.43
N LEU A 222 0.02 -2.17 8.30
CA LEU A 222 0.15 -1.04 9.23
C LEU A 222 1.56 -0.43 9.30
N GLY A 223 2.47 -0.85 8.42
CA GLY A 223 3.82 -0.31 8.33
C GLY A 223 3.92 0.99 7.54
N PRO A 224 5.16 1.35 7.13
CA PRO A 224 5.42 2.61 6.42
C PRO A 224 4.73 2.73 5.07
N GLY A 225 4.39 1.62 4.41
CA GLY A 225 3.68 1.61 3.14
C GLY A 225 2.27 2.21 3.20
N LYS A 226 1.64 2.22 4.37
CA LYS A 226 0.39 2.93 4.72
C LYS A 226 -0.86 2.56 3.92
N PHE A 227 -0.71 1.98 2.75
CA PHE A 227 -1.83 1.72 1.83
C PHE A 227 -2.62 0.49 2.23
N MET A 228 -1.94 -0.51 2.74
CA MET A 228 -2.41 -1.88 2.81
C MET A 228 -2.54 -2.41 4.23
N GLY A 229 -2.17 -1.64 5.20
CA GLY A 229 -1.91 -2.10 6.54
C GLY A 229 -3.10 -2.35 7.42
N ARG A 230 -4.29 -2.66 6.92
CA ARG A 230 -5.43 -2.87 7.81
C ARG A 230 -6.11 -4.20 7.53
N PRO A 231 -6.46 -4.96 8.57
CA PRO A 231 -7.06 -6.30 8.44
C PRO A 231 -8.31 -6.35 7.58
N ARG A 232 -9.02 -5.21 7.49
CA ARG A 232 -10.27 -5.04 6.74
C ARG A 232 -10.20 -3.94 5.70
N ALA A 233 -9.00 -3.50 5.33
CA ALA A 233 -8.85 -2.47 4.32
C ALA A 233 -9.23 -3.04 2.97
N THR A 234 -10.34 -2.56 2.44
CA THR A 234 -10.84 -2.84 1.11
C THR A 234 -10.55 -1.70 0.14
N THR A 235 -10.06 -0.58 0.67
CA THR A 235 -9.78 0.62 -0.11
C THR A 235 -8.33 0.67 -0.52
N PHE A 236 -8.13 0.64 -1.80
CA PHE A 236 -6.85 0.88 -2.44
C PHE A 236 -6.82 2.31 -2.96
N GLU A 237 -5.68 2.96 -2.85
CA GLU A 237 -5.47 4.17 -3.61
C GLU A 237 -5.48 3.81 -5.10
N TYR A 238 -6.13 4.63 -5.90
CA TYR A 238 -6.14 4.49 -7.34
C TYR A 238 -5.95 5.85 -8.00
N ALA A 239 -5.35 5.86 -9.16
CA ALA A 239 -5.12 7.06 -9.93
C ALA A 239 -5.35 6.82 -11.42
N TYR A 240 -5.95 7.79 -12.09
CA TYR A 240 -6.05 7.76 -13.54
C TYR A 240 -4.80 8.34 -14.17
N ALA A 241 -4.45 7.82 -15.34
CA ALA A 241 -3.36 8.32 -16.15
C ALA A 241 -3.59 8.10 -17.64
N ASN A 242 -3.07 9.00 -18.46
CA ASN A 242 -2.75 8.62 -19.84
C ASN A 242 -1.52 7.71 -19.80
N ALA A 243 -1.52 6.69 -20.61
CA ALA A 243 -0.45 5.72 -20.68
C ALA A 243 -0.06 5.46 -22.13
N ARG A 244 1.22 5.27 -22.37
CA ARG A 244 1.76 4.93 -23.69
C ARG A 244 2.56 3.65 -23.61
N MET A 245 2.33 2.74 -24.54
CA MET A 245 3.23 1.60 -24.73
C MET A 245 4.55 2.07 -25.31
N MET A 246 5.63 1.69 -24.63
CA MET A 246 6.98 1.90 -25.12
C MET A 246 7.32 0.79 -26.15
N LYS A 247 7.91 1.20 -27.25
CA LYS A 247 8.40 0.29 -28.30
C LYS A 247 9.67 -0.40 -27.86
#